data_a6690b67f2c9be81302cae0d8a59df22
#
_entry.id   a6690b67f2c9be81302cae0d8a59df22
#
_cell.length_a   1.000
_cell.length_b   1.000
_cell.length_c   1.000
_cell.angle_alpha   90.00
_cell.angle_beta   90.00
_cell.angle_gamma   90.00
#
_symmetry.space_group_name_H-M   'P 1'
#
loop_
_entity.id
_entity.type
_entity.pdbx_description
1 polymer ?
#
loop_
_entity_poly.entity_id
_entity_poly.type
_entity_poly.pdbx_seq_one_letter_code
_entity_poly.pdbx_strand_id
1 'polypeptide(L)'
;MKRRPGMSVPEFREYYETKHRLIGEKYLNGYATRYVRRFTNPNMDRDGQLRDPEYDVFLEIWYPDQATYEACGKALSAPEVAKEIQEDEEKVFDIRFMRSYLVEECESDLT
;
A
#
# COMPACT_ATOMS: atom_id res chain seq x y z
N MET A 1 3.57 -2.38 -4.00
CA MET A 1 2.52 -2.68 -5.01
C MET A 1 2.86 -2.03 -6.33
N LYS A 2 2.44 -2.62 -7.41
CA LYS A 2 2.72 -2.15 -8.77
C LYS A 2 1.42 -1.66 -9.41
N ARG A 3 1.49 -0.57 -10.19
CA ARG A 3 0.33 -0.05 -10.90
C ARG A 3 -0.17 -1.05 -11.94
N ARG A 4 -1.45 -0.98 -12.23
CA ARG A 4 -2.10 -1.81 -13.24
C ARG A 4 -1.43 -1.60 -14.61
N PRO A 5 -1.22 -2.68 -15.39
CA PRO A 5 -0.69 -2.55 -16.76
C PRO A 5 -1.53 -1.57 -17.60
N GLY A 6 -0.84 -0.69 -18.32
CA GLY A 6 -1.50 0.31 -19.16
C GLY A 6 -1.88 1.61 -18.45
N MET A 7 -1.76 1.65 -17.14
CA MET A 7 -2.03 2.85 -16.35
C MET A 7 -0.76 3.69 -16.22
N SER A 8 -0.85 4.99 -16.48
CA SER A 8 0.30 5.88 -16.28
C SER A 8 0.55 6.15 -14.80
N VAL A 9 1.75 6.62 -14.46
CA VAL A 9 2.07 6.98 -13.07
C VAL A 9 1.14 8.06 -12.54
N PRO A 10 0.89 9.17 -13.27
CA PRO A 10 -0.08 10.18 -12.82
C PRO A 10 -1.49 9.63 -12.61
N GLU A 11 -1.98 8.80 -13.53
CA GLU A 11 -3.30 8.17 -13.41
C GLU A 11 -3.37 7.26 -12.19
N PHE A 12 -2.32 6.49 -11.94
CA PHE A 12 -2.22 5.60 -10.79
C PHE A 12 -2.29 6.38 -9.47
N ARG A 13 -1.49 7.44 -9.34
CA ARG A 13 -1.47 8.26 -8.13
C ARG A 13 -2.79 8.97 -7.88
N GLU A 14 -3.38 9.51 -8.93
CA GLU A 14 -4.68 10.16 -8.84
C GLU A 14 -5.77 9.19 -8.41
N TYR A 15 -5.84 8.02 -9.04
CA TYR A 15 -6.82 7.01 -8.68
C TYR A 15 -6.63 6.55 -7.24
N TYR A 16 -5.39 6.29 -6.84
CA TYR A 16 -5.12 5.84 -5.47
C TYR A 16 -5.60 6.89 -4.47
N GLU A 17 -5.18 8.13 -4.63
CA GLU A 17 -5.48 9.19 -3.66
C GLU A 17 -6.95 9.65 -3.67
N THR A 18 -7.64 9.54 -4.79
CA THR A 18 -9.04 9.97 -4.87
C THR A 18 -10.06 8.86 -4.67
N LYS A 19 -9.68 7.60 -4.87
CA LYS A 19 -10.60 6.46 -4.81
C LYS A 19 -10.15 5.38 -3.83
N HIS A 20 -9.03 4.73 -4.11
CA HIS A 20 -8.60 3.57 -3.31
C HIS A 20 -8.26 3.95 -1.87
N ARG A 21 -7.65 5.10 -1.67
CA ARG A 21 -7.35 5.63 -0.35
C ARG A 21 -8.58 5.67 0.55
N LEU A 22 -9.71 6.09 0.01
CA LEU A 22 -10.95 6.24 0.77
C LEU A 22 -11.48 4.89 1.27
N ILE A 23 -11.33 3.85 0.45
CA ILE A 23 -11.70 2.49 0.85
C ILE A 23 -10.78 2.01 1.97
N GLY A 24 -9.47 2.25 1.81
CA GLY A 24 -8.49 1.92 2.85
C GLY A 24 -8.81 2.61 4.17
N GLU A 25 -9.03 3.91 4.14
CA GLU A 25 -9.38 4.69 5.33
C GLU A 25 -10.66 4.18 6.00
N LYS A 26 -11.66 3.86 5.20
CA LYS A 26 -12.95 3.35 5.69
C LYS A 26 -12.79 2.10 6.56
N TYR A 27 -11.98 1.15 6.10
CA TYR A 27 -11.83 -0.14 6.76
C TYR A 27 -10.68 -0.22 7.76
N LEU A 28 -9.70 0.66 7.66
CA LEU A 28 -8.60 0.73 8.63
C LEU A 28 -8.94 1.60 9.83
N ASN A 29 -9.89 2.51 9.67
CA ASN A 29 -10.31 3.40 10.75
C ASN A 29 -10.82 2.59 11.96
N GLY A 30 -10.32 2.93 13.14
CA GLY A 30 -10.64 2.20 14.37
C GLY A 30 -9.68 1.06 14.68
N TYR A 31 -8.82 0.68 13.74
CA TYR A 31 -7.81 -0.37 13.92
C TYR A 31 -6.40 0.18 13.79
N ALA A 32 -6.07 0.74 12.63
CA ALA A 32 -4.75 1.26 12.37
C ALA A 32 -4.55 2.64 12.98
N THR A 33 -3.31 2.93 13.39
CA THR A 33 -2.92 4.24 13.92
C THR A 33 -2.27 5.11 12.84
N ARG A 34 -1.73 4.50 11.78
CA ARG A 34 -1.17 5.20 10.63
C ARG A 34 -1.44 4.40 9.36
N TYR A 35 -1.72 5.12 8.29
CA TYR A 35 -1.82 4.58 6.95
C TYR A 35 -1.04 5.49 6.02
N VAL A 36 0.16 5.06 5.60
CA VAL A 36 1.10 5.87 4.86
C VAL A 36 1.30 5.28 3.47
N ARG A 37 1.16 6.10 2.44
CA ARG A 37 1.44 5.73 1.07
C ARG A 37 2.72 6.43 0.63
N ARG A 38 3.72 5.65 0.25
CA ARG A 38 5.00 6.17 -0.24
C ARG A 38 5.10 5.87 -1.72
N PHE A 39 4.77 6.86 -2.54
CA PHE A 39 4.89 6.74 -3.98
C PHE A 39 6.35 6.84 -4.39
N THR A 40 6.75 5.93 -5.27
CA THR A 40 8.14 5.84 -5.70
C THR A 40 8.43 6.75 -6.87
N ASN A 41 9.67 7.21 -6.95
CA ASN A 41 10.18 7.94 -8.09
C ASN A 41 11.48 7.27 -8.54
N PRO A 42 11.83 7.33 -9.84
CA PRO A 42 13.10 6.80 -10.30
C PRO A 42 14.27 7.44 -9.56
N ASN A 43 15.30 6.65 -9.31
CA ASN A 43 16.54 7.14 -8.74
C ASN A 43 17.72 6.47 -9.44
N MET A 44 18.88 7.08 -9.40
CA MET A 44 20.06 6.54 -10.02
C MET A 44 20.55 5.30 -9.27
N ASP A 45 20.88 4.26 -10.03
CA ASP A 45 21.55 3.09 -9.49
C ASP A 45 23.08 3.28 -9.47
N ARG A 46 23.82 2.23 -9.13
CA ARG A 46 25.29 2.29 -9.07
C ARG A 46 25.94 2.61 -10.41
N ASP A 47 25.29 2.26 -11.50
CA ASP A 47 25.79 2.52 -12.85
C ASP A 47 25.53 3.96 -13.30
N GLY A 48 24.89 4.78 -12.45
CA GLY A 48 24.52 6.15 -12.79
C GLY A 48 23.33 6.22 -13.72
N GLN A 49 22.57 5.14 -13.86
CA GLN A 49 21.39 5.09 -14.70
C GLN A 49 20.12 5.29 -13.91
N LEU A 50 19.20 6.06 -14.47
CA LEU A 50 17.87 6.28 -13.91
C LEU A 50 16.96 5.14 -14.37
N ARG A 51 16.45 4.37 -13.42
CA ARG A 51 15.57 3.24 -13.72
C ARG A 51 14.20 3.44 -13.11
N ASP A 52 13.19 2.91 -13.80
CA ASP A 52 11.84 2.89 -13.25
C ASP A 52 11.78 1.94 -12.05
N PRO A 53 11.07 2.32 -10.98
CA PRO A 53 10.89 1.45 -9.83
C PRO A 53 10.14 0.18 -10.20
N GLU A 54 10.50 -0.93 -9.55
CA GLU A 54 9.74 -2.18 -9.69
C GLU A 54 8.35 -2.07 -9.08
N TYR A 55 8.24 -1.27 -8.02
CA TYR A 55 6.97 -1.02 -7.33
C TYR A 55 6.65 0.47 -7.37
N ASP A 56 5.39 0.79 -7.53
CA ASP A 56 4.93 2.16 -7.68
C ASP A 56 4.53 2.81 -6.35
N VAL A 57 4.21 1.99 -5.35
CA VAL A 57 3.86 2.46 -4.01
C VAL A 57 4.26 1.45 -2.94
N PHE A 58 4.77 1.96 -1.84
CA PHE A 58 4.97 1.20 -0.60
C PHE A 58 3.98 1.71 0.43
N LEU A 59 3.20 0.79 0.99
CA LEU A 59 2.26 1.11 2.04
C LEU A 59 2.83 0.72 3.39
N GLU A 60 2.67 1.60 4.36
CA GLU A 60 2.93 1.28 5.75
C GLU A 60 1.63 1.44 6.51
N ILE A 61 1.25 0.39 7.21
CA ILE A 61 0.07 0.40 8.05
C ILE A 61 0.54 0.04 9.47
N TRP A 62 0.27 0.92 10.41
CA TRP A 62 0.69 0.78 11.79
C TRP A 62 -0.50 0.44 12.67
N TYR A 63 -0.30 -0.50 13.56
CA TYR A 63 -1.32 -0.92 14.53
C TYR A 63 -0.78 -0.74 15.95
N PRO A 64 -1.65 -0.47 16.94
CA PRO A 64 -1.16 -0.26 18.30
C PRO A 64 -0.66 -1.53 18.97
N ASP A 65 -1.16 -2.70 18.54
CA ASP A 65 -0.79 -3.99 19.11
C ASP A 65 -1.17 -5.14 18.17
N GLN A 66 -0.69 -6.33 18.50
CA GLN A 66 -0.93 -7.54 17.72
C GLN A 66 -2.41 -7.91 17.68
N ALA A 67 -3.11 -7.76 18.78
CA ALA A 67 -4.54 -8.11 18.86
C ALA A 67 -5.37 -7.24 17.92
N THR A 68 -5.07 -5.94 17.83
CA THR A 68 -5.76 -5.01 16.93
C THR A 68 -5.46 -5.34 15.47
N TYR A 69 -4.21 -5.67 15.16
CA TYR A 69 -3.82 -6.13 13.83
C TYR A 69 -4.62 -7.36 13.40
N GLU A 70 -4.72 -8.35 14.28
CA GLU A 70 -5.48 -9.57 14.01
C GLU A 70 -6.98 -9.29 13.86
N ALA A 71 -7.52 -8.42 14.70
CA ALA A 71 -8.93 -8.03 14.62
C ALA A 71 -9.23 -7.32 13.30
N CYS A 72 -8.33 -6.45 12.85
CA CYS A 72 -8.46 -5.79 11.56
C CYS A 72 -8.44 -6.79 10.42
N GLY A 73 -7.50 -7.72 10.42
CA GLY A 73 -7.41 -8.77 9.41
C GLY A 73 -8.69 -9.59 9.32
N LYS A 74 -9.28 -9.92 10.46
CA LYS A 74 -10.55 -10.63 10.52
C LYS A 74 -11.69 -9.80 9.93
N ALA A 75 -11.75 -8.51 10.27
CA ALA A 75 -12.77 -7.61 9.74
C ALA A 75 -12.65 -7.45 8.22
N LEU A 76 -11.42 -7.34 7.70
CA LEU A 76 -11.16 -7.20 6.27
C LEU A 76 -11.46 -8.49 5.48
N SER A 77 -11.51 -9.62 6.15
CA SER A 77 -11.83 -10.90 5.51
C SER A 77 -13.34 -11.19 5.40
N ALA A 78 -14.18 -10.34 5.96
CA ALA A 78 -15.63 -10.46 5.78
C ALA A 78 -15.95 -10.41 4.27
N PRO A 79 -16.81 -11.31 3.75
CA PRO A 79 -16.99 -11.45 2.30
C PRO A 79 -17.33 -10.15 1.57
N GLU A 80 -18.22 -9.34 2.10
CA GLU A 80 -18.63 -8.07 1.49
C GLU A 80 -17.50 -7.02 1.51
N VAL A 81 -16.69 -7.01 2.56
CA VAL A 81 -15.55 -6.11 2.69
C VAL A 81 -14.43 -6.53 1.76
N ALA A 82 -14.07 -7.81 1.78
CA ALA A 82 -13.04 -8.37 0.90
C ALA A 82 -13.38 -8.14 -0.57
N LYS A 83 -14.65 -8.30 -0.93
CA LYS A 83 -15.13 -8.08 -2.30
C LYS A 83 -14.92 -6.62 -2.73
N GLU A 84 -15.31 -5.67 -1.90
CA GLU A 84 -15.15 -4.24 -2.21
C GLU A 84 -13.68 -3.88 -2.41
N ILE A 85 -12.81 -4.36 -1.52
CA ILE A 85 -11.38 -4.10 -1.60
C ILE A 85 -10.78 -4.72 -2.86
N GLN A 86 -11.05 -5.98 -3.12
CA GLN A 86 -10.49 -6.72 -4.26
C GLN A 86 -10.95 -6.15 -5.59
N GLU A 87 -12.21 -5.78 -5.72
CA GLU A 87 -12.73 -5.17 -6.94
C GLU A 87 -12.02 -3.86 -7.25
N ASP A 88 -11.73 -3.06 -6.24
CA ASP A 88 -11.01 -1.80 -6.44
C ASP A 88 -9.52 -2.02 -6.69
N GLU A 89 -8.92 -2.98 -6.00
CA GLU A 89 -7.52 -3.35 -6.24
C GLU A 89 -7.27 -3.74 -7.70
N GLU A 90 -8.19 -4.47 -8.31
CA GLU A 90 -8.11 -4.85 -9.72
C GLU A 90 -8.16 -3.66 -10.68
N LYS A 91 -8.71 -2.54 -10.25
CA LYS A 91 -8.77 -1.31 -11.05
C LYS A 91 -7.50 -0.49 -11.01
N VAL A 92 -6.68 -0.69 -9.99
CA VAL A 92 -5.53 0.19 -9.73
C VAL A 92 -4.20 -0.55 -9.71
N PHE A 93 -4.17 -1.83 -9.32
CA PHE A 93 -2.94 -2.59 -9.15
C PHE A 93 -2.78 -3.73 -10.14
N ASP A 94 -1.53 -4.08 -10.37
CA ASP A 94 -1.18 -5.37 -10.93
C ASP A 94 -1.16 -6.37 -9.78
N ILE A 95 -2.23 -7.15 -9.64
CA ILE A 95 -2.42 -8.07 -8.52
C ILE A 95 -1.37 -9.17 -8.45
N ARG A 96 -0.69 -9.46 -9.56
CA ARG A 96 0.39 -10.46 -9.58
C ARG A 96 1.61 -10.03 -8.76
N PHE A 97 1.74 -8.72 -8.53
CA PHE A 97 2.88 -8.13 -7.81
C PHE A 97 2.52 -7.55 -6.46
N MET A 98 1.36 -7.92 -5.92
CA MET A 98 1.00 -7.54 -4.56
C MET A 98 1.75 -8.40 -3.56
N ARG A 99 2.46 -7.75 -2.63
CA ARG A 99 3.23 -8.40 -1.58
C ARG A 99 2.95 -7.71 -0.26
N SER A 100 2.93 -8.49 0.81
CA SER A 100 2.71 -7.96 2.15
C SER A 100 3.72 -8.59 3.11
N TYR A 101 4.28 -7.78 3.99
CA TYR A 101 5.30 -8.19 4.94
C TYR A 101 5.02 -7.57 6.30
N LEU A 102 5.30 -8.32 7.35
CA LEU A 102 5.45 -7.76 8.68
C LEU A 102 6.90 -7.32 8.81
N VAL A 103 7.12 -6.14 9.37
CA VAL A 103 8.46 -5.56 9.45
C VAL A 103 8.87 -5.32 10.89
N GLU A 104 10.15 -5.41 11.15
CA GLU A 104 10.75 -5.01 12.41
C GLU A 104 11.60 -3.77 12.14
N GLU A 105 11.49 -2.79 13.01
CA GLU A 105 12.16 -1.52 12.85
C GLU A 105 13.37 -1.43 13.75
N CYS A 106 14.51 -1.08 13.17
CA CYS A 106 15.73 -0.78 13.91
C CYS A 106 16.17 0.62 13.51
N GLU A 107 16.41 1.48 14.49
CA GLU A 107 16.76 2.86 14.24
C GLU A 107 18.07 3.17 14.92
N SER A 108 18.99 3.85 14.20
CA SER A 108 20.24 4.31 14.75
C SER A 108 20.11 5.75 15.25
N ASP A 109 20.77 6.04 16.36
CA ASP A 109 20.91 7.41 16.84
C ASP A 109 22.07 8.07 16.10
N LEU A 110 21.79 9.12 15.34
CA LEU A 110 22.77 9.85 14.55
C LEU A 110 23.14 11.21 15.15
N THR A 111 22.80 11.44 16.41
CA THR A 111 23.21 12.66 17.11
C THR A 111 24.70 12.65 17.52
#